data_a9750ab35c5fc967464ffafa741ac0b8
#
_entry.id   a9750ab35c5fc967464ffafa741ac0b8
#
_cell.length_a   1.000
_cell.length_b   1.000
_cell.length_c   1.000
_cell.angle_alpha   90.00
_cell.angle_beta   90.00
_cell.angle_gamma   90.00
#
_symmetry.space_group_name_H-M   'P 1'
#
loop_
_entity.id
_entity.type
_entity.pdbx_description
1 polymer ?
#
loop_
_entity_poly.entity_id
_entity_poly.type
_entity_poly.pdbx_seq_one_letter_code
_entity_poly.pdbx_strand_id
1 'polypeptide(L)'
;MYRVKTFVWEMSLCILLMVGSAVHALAQNNRLQAAFILQFTRQLEWSSQGKQEGEFIIGVLGTDADITDDLKALEGRMVGQQKIAVKVFASPTKVTSCHLLYVPVSKSGLLDDVKNNCAYMLVVAEQPGAYLKGAGISFSQSSGRLNFEINTKEIQAKGLKVSSQLLRAAQAKI
;
A
#
# COMPACT_ATOMS: atom_id res chain seq x y z
N MET A 1 -12.43 43.66 28.91
CA MET A 1 -11.66 43.53 27.66
C MET A 1 -10.55 42.47 27.73
N TYR A 2 -10.02 42.10 28.88
CA TYR A 2 -8.98 41.06 29.06
C TYR A 2 -9.49 39.61 28.94
N ARG A 3 -10.73 39.30 29.32
CA ARG A 3 -11.30 37.94 29.27
C ARG A 3 -11.53 37.37 27.86
N VAL A 4 -11.76 38.22 26.88
CA VAL A 4 -11.96 37.78 25.49
C VAL A 4 -10.63 37.37 24.84
N LYS A 5 -9.54 38.04 25.17
CA LYS A 5 -8.20 37.73 24.60
C LYS A 5 -7.65 36.39 25.10
N THR A 6 -7.89 36.05 26.38
CA THR A 6 -7.46 34.74 26.93
C THR A 6 -8.24 33.58 26.33
N PHE A 7 -9.54 33.75 26.11
CA PHE A 7 -10.39 32.72 25.50
C PHE A 7 -10.00 32.41 24.05
N VAL A 8 -9.68 33.44 23.25
CA VAL A 8 -9.23 33.26 21.86
C VAL A 8 -7.86 32.57 21.80
N TRP A 9 -6.97 32.87 22.75
CA TRP A 9 -5.65 32.23 22.84
C TRP A 9 -5.74 30.73 23.19
N GLU A 10 -6.58 30.41 24.18
CA GLU A 10 -6.82 28.97 24.56
C GLU A 10 -7.48 28.17 23.45
N MET A 11 -8.47 28.73 22.74
CA MET A 11 -9.06 28.08 21.57
C MET A 11 -8.04 27.86 20.44
N SER A 12 -7.16 28.84 20.19
CA SER A 12 -6.12 28.72 19.16
C SER A 12 -5.11 27.63 19.51
N LEU A 13 -4.74 27.49 20.78
CA LEU A 13 -3.82 26.45 21.26
C LEU A 13 -4.44 25.04 21.16
N CYS A 14 -5.73 24.89 21.47
CA CYS A 14 -6.45 23.63 21.33
C CYS A 14 -6.56 23.17 19.87
N ILE A 15 -6.82 24.11 18.95
CA ILE A 15 -6.89 23.79 17.51
C ILE A 15 -5.52 23.34 17.00
N LEU A 16 -4.44 23.99 17.42
CA LEU A 16 -3.08 23.64 17.03
C LEU A 16 -2.68 22.23 17.52
N LEU A 17 -3.09 21.86 18.74
CA LEU A 17 -2.84 20.52 19.30
C LEU A 17 -3.65 19.42 18.59
N MET A 18 -4.89 19.70 18.16
CA MET A 18 -5.71 18.74 17.41
C MET A 18 -5.15 18.47 16.01
N VAL A 19 -4.65 19.50 15.32
CA VAL A 19 -4.05 19.31 13.98
C VAL A 19 -2.76 18.49 14.06
N GLY A 20 -1.93 18.72 15.08
CA GLY A 20 -0.71 17.96 15.30
C GLY A 20 -0.95 16.46 15.46
N SER A 21 -1.98 16.05 16.19
CA SER A 21 -2.30 14.61 16.40
C SER A 21 -2.79 13.90 15.15
N ALA A 22 -3.52 14.57 14.28
CA ALA A 22 -4.01 13.96 13.03
C ALA A 22 -2.88 13.65 12.04
N VAL A 23 -1.90 14.55 11.90
CA VAL A 23 -0.73 14.34 11.02
C VAL A 23 0.12 13.17 11.50
N HIS A 24 0.32 12.99 12.80
CA HIS A 24 1.06 11.85 13.34
C HIS A 24 0.36 10.51 13.08
N ALA A 25 -0.96 10.46 13.16
CA ALA A 25 -1.73 9.24 12.90
C ALA A 25 -1.63 8.79 11.44
N LEU A 26 -1.67 9.71 10.49
CA LEU A 26 -1.53 9.41 9.06
C LEU A 26 -0.12 8.88 8.74
N ALA A 27 0.92 9.57 9.21
CA ALA A 27 2.30 9.14 9.00
C ALA A 27 2.58 7.74 9.61
N GLN A 28 2.01 7.44 10.77
CA GLN A 28 2.13 6.12 11.37
C GLN A 28 1.44 5.03 10.54
N ASN A 29 0.29 5.33 9.93
CA ASN A 29 -0.45 4.39 9.07
C ASN A 29 0.36 4.05 7.81
N ASN A 30 0.99 5.03 7.15
CA ASN A 30 1.80 4.82 5.95
C ASN A 30 3.02 3.94 6.23
N ARG A 31 3.72 4.17 7.34
CA ARG A 31 4.84 3.31 7.77
C ARG A 31 4.40 1.87 8.03
N LEU A 32 3.24 1.69 8.63
CA LEU A 32 2.70 0.35 8.90
C LEU A 32 2.28 -0.33 7.59
N GLN A 33 1.67 0.38 6.64
CA GLN A 33 1.37 -0.14 5.31
C GLN A 33 2.64 -0.56 4.58
N ALA A 34 3.70 0.27 4.60
CA ALA A 34 4.99 -0.08 4.00
C ALA A 34 5.60 -1.34 4.62
N ALA A 35 5.50 -1.50 5.95
CA ALA A 35 5.95 -2.70 6.65
C ALA A 35 5.15 -3.96 6.22
N PHE A 36 3.83 -3.84 6.05
CA PHE A 36 3.01 -4.92 5.51
C PHE A 36 3.38 -5.26 4.06
N ILE A 37 3.62 -4.25 3.23
CA ILE A 37 4.05 -4.48 1.84
C ILE A 37 5.37 -5.26 1.81
N LEU A 38 6.34 -4.91 2.65
CA LEU A 38 7.57 -5.69 2.79
C LEU A 38 7.29 -7.14 3.24
N GLN A 39 6.34 -7.35 4.16
CA GLN A 39 5.90 -8.68 4.56
C GLN A 39 5.30 -9.45 3.39
N PHE A 40 4.44 -8.81 2.60
CA PHE A 40 3.82 -9.44 1.43
C PHE A 40 4.87 -9.90 0.43
N THR A 41 5.89 -9.08 0.15
CA THR A 41 6.97 -9.46 -0.77
C THR A 41 7.74 -10.70 -0.31
N ARG A 42 7.83 -10.96 0.99
CA ARG A 42 8.56 -12.09 1.58
C ARG A 42 7.72 -13.33 1.79
N GLN A 43 6.39 -13.17 1.93
CA GLN A 43 5.47 -14.28 2.22
C GLN A 43 4.71 -14.76 0.98
N LEU A 44 4.94 -14.15 -0.16
CA LEU A 44 4.49 -14.62 -1.46
C LEU A 44 5.64 -15.34 -2.17
N GLU A 45 5.32 -16.50 -2.75
CA GLU A 45 6.25 -17.19 -3.65
C GLU A 45 6.09 -16.59 -5.05
N TRP A 46 7.11 -15.90 -5.50
CA TRP A 46 7.17 -15.28 -6.83
C TRP A 46 7.57 -16.35 -7.85
N SER A 47 6.70 -16.62 -8.81
CA SER A 47 6.98 -17.62 -9.84
C SER A 47 8.10 -17.18 -10.77
N SER A 48 8.73 -18.15 -11.45
CA SER A 48 9.82 -17.89 -12.41
C SER A 48 9.40 -16.99 -13.59
N GLN A 49 8.09 -16.93 -13.92
CA GLN A 49 7.57 -16.02 -14.93
C GLN A 49 7.57 -14.55 -14.50
N GLY A 50 7.58 -14.30 -13.19
CA GLY A 50 7.72 -12.95 -12.61
C GLY A 50 9.13 -12.64 -12.10
N LYS A 51 10.10 -13.57 -12.25
CA LYS A 51 11.51 -13.29 -11.94
C LYS A 51 12.08 -12.38 -13.02
N GLN A 52 11.94 -11.11 -12.81
CA GLN A 52 12.74 -10.14 -13.54
C GLN A 52 14.16 -10.25 -13.02
N GLU A 53 15.13 -10.40 -13.92
CA GLU A 53 16.53 -10.29 -13.56
C GLU A 53 16.77 -8.86 -13.02
N GLY A 54 17.55 -8.74 -11.94
CA GLY A 54 17.91 -7.45 -11.37
C GLY A 54 17.17 -7.13 -10.06
N GLU A 55 16.43 -6.02 -10.03
CA GLU A 55 15.81 -5.50 -8.81
C GLU A 55 14.36 -5.99 -8.63
N PHE A 56 13.94 -6.12 -7.37
CA PHE A 56 12.54 -6.31 -7.03
C PHE A 56 11.82 -4.96 -7.03
N ILE A 57 11.02 -4.70 -8.07
CA ILE A 57 10.40 -3.38 -8.25
C ILE A 57 9.04 -3.32 -7.57
N ILE A 58 8.91 -2.37 -6.63
CA ILE A 58 7.64 -1.93 -6.06
C ILE A 58 7.21 -0.68 -6.81
N GLY A 59 6.10 -0.75 -7.54
CA GLY A 59 5.48 0.38 -8.21
C GLY A 59 4.52 1.12 -7.27
N VAL A 60 4.45 2.44 -7.40
CA VAL A 60 3.46 3.30 -6.74
C VAL A 60 2.70 4.05 -7.81
N LEU A 61 1.36 3.96 -7.80
CA LEU A 61 0.52 4.66 -8.75
C LEU A 61 0.18 6.06 -8.23
N GLY A 62 0.53 7.09 -9.00
CA GLY A 62 0.36 8.50 -8.65
C GLY A 62 1.61 9.11 -8.00
N THR A 63 1.92 10.34 -8.40
CA THR A 63 3.08 11.10 -7.90
C THR A 63 2.81 11.78 -6.55
N ASP A 64 1.56 11.76 -6.13
CA ASP A 64 0.98 12.38 -4.94
C ASP A 64 0.67 11.38 -3.81
N ALA A 65 1.19 10.16 -3.90
CA ALA A 65 0.94 9.13 -2.90
C ALA A 65 1.81 9.36 -1.63
N ASP A 66 1.15 9.63 -0.52
CA ASP A 66 1.80 9.95 0.78
C ASP A 66 2.74 8.85 1.30
N ILE A 67 2.48 7.59 0.92
CA ILE A 67 3.30 6.42 1.32
C ILE A 67 4.64 6.34 0.57
N THR A 68 4.86 7.15 -0.46
CA THR A 68 6.01 7.00 -1.37
C THR A 68 7.35 7.02 -0.63
N ASP A 69 7.52 7.93 0.31
CA ASP A 69 8.77 8.05 1.06
C ASP A 69 8.99 6.88 2.03
N ASP A 70 7.92 6.37 2.65
CA ASP A 70 7.98 5.18 3.51
C ASP A 70 8.32 3.92 2.69
N LEU A 71 7.84 3.81 1.44
CA LEU A 71 8.23 2.72 0.54
C LEU A 71 9.67 2.88 0.05
N LYS A 72 10.13 4.08 -0.29
CA LYS A 72 11.53 4.33 -0.64
C LYS A 72 12.50 3.99 0.49
N ALA A 73 12.09 4.12 1.75
CA ALA A 73 12.88 3.65 2.89
C ALA A 73 13.11 2.12 2.91
N LEU A 74 12.41 1.37 2.06
CA LEU A 74 12.64 -0.07 1.86
C LEU A 74 13.69 -0.36 0.78
N GLU A 75 14.12 0.61 -0.03
CA GLU A 75 15.10 0.43 -1.10
C GLU A 75 16.39 -0.21 -0.57
N GLY A 76 16.96 -1.09 -1.37
CA GLY A 76 18.14 -1.87 -1.02
C GLY A 76 17.88 -3.07 -0.09
N ARG A 77 16.70 -3.20 0.54
CA ARG A 77 16.35 -4.42 1.30
C ARG A 77 16.16 -5.60 0.35
N MET A 78 16.39 -6.81 0.85
CA MET A 78 16.34 -8.02 0.04
C MET A 78 14.96 -8.69 0.04
N VAL A 79 14.52 -9.10 -1.15
CA VAL A 79 13.43 -10.06 -1.39
C VAL A 79 14.03 -11.23 -2.18
N GLY A 80 14.23 -12.36 -1.50
CA GLY A 80 15.07 -13.42 -2.06
C GLY A 80 16.48 -12.92 -2.34
N GLN A 81 16.90 -12.94 -3.61
CA GLN A 81 18.22 -12.47 -4.05
C GLN A 81 18.18 -11.07 -4.70
N GLN A 82 17.00 -10.44 -4.81
CA GLN A 82 16.81 -9.16 -5.47
C GLN A 82 16.74 -8.02 -4.44
N LYS A 83 17.34 -6.88 -4.77
CA LYS A 83 17.20 -5.66 -3.98
C LYS A 83 15.92 -4.93 -4.37
N ILE A 84 15.20 -4.41 -3.37
CA ILE A 84 14.01 -3.58 -3.62
C ILE A 84 14.44 -2.27 -4.27
N ALA A 85 13.72 -1.90 -5.33
CA ALA A 85 13.70 -0.56 -5.92
C ALA A 85 12.24 -0.06 -5.97
N VAL A 86 12.03 1.24 -5.79
CA VAL A 86 10.69 1.85 -5.82
C VAL A 86 10.57 2.75 -7.05
N LYS A 87 9.49 2.55 -7.83
CA LYS A 87 9.20 3.36 -9.02
C LYS A 87 7.81 3.97 -8.92
N VAL A 88 7.71 5.25 -9.22
CA VAL A 88 6.43 5.99 -9.23
C VAL A 88 5.94 6.11 -10.67
N PHE A 89 4.67 5.78 -10.89
CA PHE A 89 4.02 5.84 -12.19
C PHE A 89 2.86 6.82 -12.18
N ALA A 90 2.81 7.74 -13.11
CA ALA A 90 1.78 8.78 -13.14
C ALA A 90 0.38 8.25 -13.52
N SER A 91 0.29 7.16 -14.27
CA SER A 91 -0.97 6.55 -14.72
C SER A 91 -0.82 5.06 -14.97
N PRO A 92 -1.92 4.27 -15.00
CA PRO A 92 -1.87 2.83 -15.30
C PRO A 92 -1.19 2.50 -16.65
N THR A 93 -1.39 3.33 -17.66
CA THR A 93 -0.80 3.16 -19.00
C THR A 93 0.70 3.40 -19.04
N LYS A 94 1.26 4.05 -18.04
CA LYS A 94 2.71 4.30 -17.90
C LYS A 94 3.40 3.27 -17.01
N VAL A 95 2.64 2.36 -16.40
CA VAL A 95 3.22 1.27 -15.61
C VAL A 95 3.97 0.34 -16.55
N THR A 96 5.28 0.34 -16.41
CA THR A 96 6.16 -0.64 -17.04
C THR A 96 6.18 -1.91 -16.18
N SER A 97 7.16 -2.77 -16.29
CA SER A 97 7.22 -3.94 -15.45
C SER A 97 7.53 -3.58 -13.98
N CYS A 98 6.69 -4.05 -13.05
CA CYS A 98 6.98 -4.11 -11.62
C CYS A 98 6.42 -5.41 -11.03
N HIS A 99 6.91 -5.84 -9.89
CA HIS A 99 6.47 -7.07 -9.23
C HIS A 99 5.17 -6.83 -8.45
N LEU A 100 5.13 -5.71 -7.74
CA LEU A 100 4.00 -5.25 -6.94
C LEU A 100 3.67 -3.82 -7.30
N LEU A 101 2.39 -3.51 -7.52
CA LEU A 101 1.89 -2.16 -7.73
C LEU A 101 0.99 -1.76 -6.57
N TYR A 102 1.39 -0.71 -5.85
CA TYR A 102 0.56 -0.08 -4.83
C TYR A 102 -0.36 0.97 -5.45
N VAL A 103 -1.65 0.88 -5.13
CA VAL A 103 -2.69 1.81 -5.59
C VAL A 103 -3.26 2.56 -4.38
N PRO A 104 -2.93 3.85 -4.21
CA PRO A 104 -3.45 4.66 -3.10
C PRO A 104 -4.96 4.90 -3.26
N VAL A 105 -5.63 5.27 -2.17
CA VAL A 105 -7.07 5.53 -2.17
C VAL A 105 -7.45 6.63 -3.16
N SER A 106 -6.61 7.64 -3.34
CA SER A 106 -6.81 8.73 -4.33
C SER A 106 -6.86 8.25 -5.78
N LYS A 107 -6.33 7.06 -6.08
CA LYS A 107 -6.31 6.42 -7.41
C LYS A 107 -7.20 5.17 -7.49
N SER A 108 -8.04 4.91 -6.49
CA SER A 108 -8.92 3.74 -6.44
C SER A 108 -9.91 3.63 -7.60
N GLY A 109 -10.32 4.76 -8.18
CA GLY A 109 -11.15 4.80 -9.40
C GLY A 109 -10.46 4.25 -10.65
N LEU A 110 -9.13 4.04 -10.63
CA LEU A 110 -8.35 3.52 -11.75
C LEU A 110 -8.10 2.00 -11.65
N LEU A 111 -8.72 1.29 -10.70
CA LEU A 111 -8.48 -0.15 -10.49
C LEU A 111 -8.81 -0.99 -11.72
N ASP A 112 -9.87 -0.66 -12.47
CA ASP A 112 -10.22 -1.38 -13.70
C ASP A 112 -9.16 -1.16 -14.78
N ASP A 113 -8.64 0.06 -14.93
CA ASP A 113 -7.54 0.36 -15.85
C ASP A 113 -6.25 -0.34 -15.42
N VAL A 114 -5.96 -0.39 -14.12
CA VAL A 114 -4.83 -1.16 -13.56
C VAL A 114 -4.98 -2.63 -13.89
N LYS A 115 -6.14 -3.23 -13.70
CA LYS A 115 -6.40 -4.62 -14.01
C LYS A 115 -6.13 -4.94 -15.48
N ASN A 116 -6.56 -4.07 -16.39
CA ASN A 116 -6.41 -4.24 -17.83
C ASN A 116 -4.96 -4.06 -18.31
N ASN A 117 -4.22 -3.11 -17.71
CA ASN A 117 -2.86 -2.77 -18.16
C ASN A 117 -1.75 -3.49 -17.37
N CYS A 118 -2.05 -4.01 -16.17
CA CYS A 118 -1.07 -4.55 -15.23
C CYS A 118 -1.34 -6.03 -14.88
N ALA A 119 -1.71 -6.85 -15.88
CA ALA A 119 -2.18 -8.22 -15.69
C ALA A 119 -1.20 -9.15 -14.94
N TYR A 120 0.11 -8.90 -15.04
CA TYR A 120 1.15 -9.77 -14.47
C TYR A 120 1.70 -9.30 -13.11
N MET A 121 1.17 -8.22 -12.56
CA MET A 121 1.67 -7.62 -11.32
C MET A 121 0.73 -7.93 -10.16
N LEU A 122 1.29 -8.07 -8.95
CA LEU A 122 0.48 -8.08 -7.74
C LEU A 122 -0.04 -6.66 -7.48
N VAL A 123 -1.35 -6.47 -7.48
CA VAL A 123 -1.97 -5.19 -7.11
C VAL A 123 -2.27 -5.20 -5.61
N VAL A 124 -1.72 -4.23 -4.89
CA VAL A 124 -2.01 -3.95 -3.49
C VAL A 124 -2.71 -2.60 -3.41
N ALA A 125 -3.96 -2.58 -2.99
CA ALA A 125 -4.76 -1.36 -2.94
C ALA A 125 -4.95 -0.87 -1.51
N GLU A 126 -4.89 0.44 -1.32
CA GLU A 126 -5.18 1.06 -0.02
C GLU A 126 -6.67 1.02 0.33
N GLN A 127 -7.55 1.05 -0.69
CA GLN A 127 -8.98 1.09 -0.48
C GLN A 127 -9.52 -0.25 0.07
N PRO A 128 -10.27 -0.23 1.18
CA PRO A 128 -10.96 -1.41 1.68
C PRO A 128 -11.90 -2.03 0.63
N GLY A 129 -11.94 -3.37 0.58
CA GLY A 129 -12.78 -4.10 -0.37
C GLY A 129 -12.31 -4.12 -1.82
N ALA A 130 -11.15 -3.51 -2.14
CA ALA A 130 -10.59 -3.52 -3.49
C ALA A 130 -10.23 -4.93 -3.97
N TYR A 131 -9.99 -5.88 -3.06
CA TYR A 131 -9.77 -7.29 -3.38
C TYR A 131 -10.97 -7.95 -4.10
N LEU A 132 -12.18 -7.43 -3.91
CA LEU A 132 -13.38 -7.85 -4.64
C LEU A 132 -13.42 -7.28 -6.07
N LYS A 133 -12.63 -6.24 -6.34
CA LYS A 133 -12.56 -5.53 -7.63
C LYS A 133 -11.31 -5.85 -8.43
N GLY A 134 -10.57 -6.93 -8.05
CA GLY A 134 -9.41 -7.41 -8.80
C GLY A 134 -8.05 -6.99 -8.24
N ALA A 135 -7.97 -6.34 -7.08
CA ALA A 135 -6.73 -6.27 -6.35
C ALA A 135 -6.42 -7.65 -5.71
N GLY A 136 -5.15 -8.04 -5.69
CA GLY A 136 -4.74 -9.26 -5.00
C GLY A 136 -4.79 -9.10 -3.48
N ILE A 137 -4.44 -7.91 -2.99
CA ILE A 137 -4.51 -7.55 -1.56
C ILE A 137 -5.13 -6.16 -1.45
N SER A 138 -5.98 -5.94 -0.45
CA SER A 138 -6.45 -4.61 -0.06
C SER A 138 -6.24 -4.37 1.42
N PHE A 139 -5.87 -3.14 1.77
CA PHE A 139 -5.85 -2.72 3.16
C PHE A 139 -7.26 -2.45 3.66
N SER A 140 -7.47 -2.68 4.95
CA SER A 140 -8.71 -2.38 5.65
C SER A 140 -8.41 -1.91 7.07
N GLN A 141 -9.37 -1.30 7.71
CA GLN A 141 -9.26 -0.91 9.12
C GLN A 141 -10.40 -1.55 9.91
N SER A 142 -10.07 -2.14 11.05
CA SER A 142 -11.03 -2.69 11.98
C SER A 142 -10.61 -2.34 13.40
N SER A 143 -11.53 -1.76 14.18
CA SER A 143 -11.27 -1.34 15.56
C SER A 143 -10.00 -0.46 15.71
N GLY A 144 -9.78 0.46 14.77
CA GLY A 144 -8.62 1.37 14.75
C GLY A 144 -7.29 0.71 14.40
N ARG A 145 -7.30 -0.56 13.98
CA ARG A 145 -6.10 -1.29 13.56
C ARG A 145 -6.07 -1.49 12.06
N LEU A 146 -4.89 -1.31 11.46
CA LEU A 146 -4.66 -1.66 10.08
C LEU A 146 -4.68 -3.18 9.92
N ASN A 147 -5.47 -3.65 8.97
CA ASN A 147 -5.61 -5.03 8.56
C ASN A 147 -5.50 -5.13 7.04
N PHE A 148 -5.61 -6.32 6.50
CA PHE A 148 -5.63 -6.54 5.07
C PHE A 148 -6.53 -7.73 4.69
N GLU A 149 -7.00 -7.71 3.47
CA GLU A 149 -7.87 -8.69 2.84
C GLU A 149 -7.18 -9.25 1.61
N ILE A 150 -7.39 -10.53 1.31
CA ILE A 150 -6.68 -11.25 0.23
C ILE A 150 -7.66 -11.87 -0.76
N ASN A 151 -7.38 -11.68 -2.04
CA ASN A 151 -7.98 -12.43 -3.13
C ASN A 151 -6.99 -13.48 -3.63
N THR A 152 -7.15 -14.71 -3.14
CA THR A 152 -6.25 -15.83 -3.50
C THR A 152 -6.34 -16.21 -4.97
N LYS A 153 -7.52 -16.06 -5.59
CA LYS A 153 -7.73 -16.35 -7.00
C LYS A 153 -6.97 -15.38 -7.90
N GLU A 154 -7.04 -14.07 -7.59
CA GLU A 154 -6.28 -13.05 -8.32
C GLU A 154 -4.77 -13.24 -8.18
N ILE A 155 -4.29 -13.57 -6.98
CA ILE A 155 -2.87 -13.84 -6.73
C ILE A 155 -2.41 -15.08 -7.50
N GLN A 156 -3.18 -16.16 -7.45
CA GLN A 156 -2.87 -17.40 -8.17
C GLN A 156 -2.93 -17.23 -9.70
N ALA A 157 -3.87 -16.45 -10.22
CA ALA A 157 -3.96 -16.13 -11.65
C ALA A 157 -2.70 -15.41 -12.18
N LYS A 158 -1.94 -14.77 -11.30
CA LYS A 158 -0.64 -14.13 -11.61
C LYS A 158 0.55 -15.09 -11.42
N GLY A 159 0.29 -16.38 -11.17
CA GLY A 159 1.31 -17.38 -10.93
C GLY A 159 1.99 -17.29 -9.57
N LEU A 160 1.44 -16.50 -8.64
CA LEU A 160 1.97 -16.36 -7.29
C LEU A 160 1.30 -17.34 -6.33
N LYS A 161 2.05 -17.78 -5.31
CA LYS A 161 1.48 -18.59 -4.22
C LYS A 161 1.52 -17.82 -2.91
N VAL A 162 0.47 -17.98 -2.12
CA VAL A 162 0.32 -17.33 -0.82
C VAL A 162 0.73 -18.29 0.29
N SER A 163 1.59 -17.85 1.19
CA SER A 163 1.96 -18.67 2.35
C SER A 163 0.77 -18.86 3.29
N SER A 164 0.73 -20.01 3.97
CA SER A 164 -0.29 -20.28 4.98
C SER A 164 -0.26 -19.25 6.14
N GLN A 165 0.91 -18.68 6.41
CA GLN A 165 1.06 -17.65 7.45
C GLN A 165 0.35 -16.35 7.03
N LEU A 166 0.52 -15.92 5.77
CA LEU A 166 -0.14 -14.73 5.24
C LEU A 166 -1.66 -14.91 5.20
N LEU A 167 -2.13 -16.10 4.80
CA LEU A 167 -3.56 -16.42 4.79
C LEU A 167 -4.19 -16.41 6.19
N ARG A 168 -3.46 -16.85 7.23
CA ARG A 168 -3.98 -16.79 8.60
C ARG A 168 -4.05 -15.38 9.15
N ALA A 169 -3.16 -14.49 8.70
CA ALA A 169 -3.11 -13.11 9.14
C ALA A 169 -4.14 -12.21 8.46
N ALA A 170 -4.68 -12.62 7.30
CA ALA A 170 -5.69 -11.85 6.57
C ALA A 170 -7.03 -11.83 7.31
N GLN A 171 -7.68 -10.66 7.35
CA GLN A 171 -9.00 -10.47 7.96
C GLN A 171 -10.11 -11.12 7.12
N ALA A 172 -10.03 -11.01 5.78
CA ALA A 172 -10.93 -11.66 4.84
C ALA A 172 -10.14 -12.26 3.67
N LYS A 173 -10.67 -13.34 3.10
CA LYS A 173 -10.07 -14.06 1.97
C LYS A 173 -11.13 -14.69 1.07
N ILE A 174 -10.90 -14.67 -0.25
CA ILE A 174 -11.70 -15.33 -1.28
C ILE A 174 -10.81 -16.09 -2.27
#